data_e2c95dcb330a3fec4ee44e321843736a
#
_entry.id   e2c95dcb330a3fec4ee44e321843736a
#
_cell.length_a   1.000
_cell.length_b   1.000
_cell.length_c   1.000
_cell.angle_alpha   90.00
_cell.angle_beta   90.00
_cell.angle_gamma   90.00
#
_symmetry.space_group_name_H-M   'P 1'
#
loop_
_entity.id
_entity.type
_entity.pdbx_description
1 polymer ?
#
loop_
_entity_poly.entity_id
_entity_poly.type
_entity_poly.pdbx_seq_one_letter_code
_entity_poly.pdbx_strand_id
1 'polypeptide(L)'
;MTREAVIVSTARTGLAKSGRGGFNMTHGAAMAGHAVKHSIERAKLDPKEIDDVIMGCGTPEGATGQNVGRLAAIWAGCPVTTSGVTVNRFCSSGLQTIAMAAGRVVAEGADAVVGAGVESISMVSMQGINLKDITEEKLMETYPALWMPMIETADIVAKRYNITRESQDEYSLQSQQRTAAAQDAGYYENEIVPMDTKMKIIDKETGEESIIDYTVDRDECNRPQTTLEGLAGLPPVRGEEHFITAGNASQLSDGAASVVVMDSKLACLLYTSDAADDPTCV
;
A
#
# COMPACT_ATOMS: atom_id res chain seq x y z
N MET A 1 29.66 -15.61 -11.32
CA MET A 1 28.97 -14.38 -11.79
C MET A 1 28.00 -13.96 -10.72
N THR A 2 27.96 -12.69 -10.36
CA THR A 2 27.00 -12.14 -9.41
C THR A 2 25.59 -12.16 -10.02
N ARG A 3 24.60 -12.66 -9.27
CA ARG A 3 23.17 -12.55 -9.65
C ARG A 3 22.74 -11.09 -9.52
N GLU A 4 21.86 -10.66 -10.38
CA GLU A 4 21.20 -9.35 -10.30
C GLU A 4 19.70 -9.54 -10.20
N ALA A 5 19.07 -8.72 -9.38
CA ALA A 5 17.61 -8.74 -9.20
C ALA A 5 16.96 -7.64 -10.03
N VAL A 6 15.93 -7.97 -10.79
CA VAL A 6 15.14 -7.03 -11.60
C VAL A 6 13.66 -7.15 -11.28
N ILE A 7 12.92 -6.05 -11.36
CA ILE A 7 11.45 -6.04 -11.29
C ILE A 7 10.90 -6.29 -12.67
N VAL A 8 10.14 -7.37 -12.84
CA VAL A 8 9.60 -7.79 -14.15
C VAL A 8 8.13 -7.48 -14.33
N SER A 9 7.40 -7.28 -13.23
CA SER A 9 5.99 -6.90 -13.28
C SER A 9 5.56 -6.14 -12.03
N THR A 10 4.49 -5.38 -12.17
CA THR A 10 3.80 -4.69 -11.08
C THR A 10 2.29 -4.81 -11.23
N ALA A 11 1.58 -4.85 -10.12
CA ALA A 11 0.12 -4.74 -10.09
C ALA A 11 -0.32 -4.14 -8.76
N ARG A 12 -1.39 -3.37 -8.75
CA ARG A 12 -2.01 -2.85 -7.53
C ARG A 12 -3.52 -2.77 -7.66
N THR A 13 -4.21 -2.72 -6.55
CA THR A 13 -5.60 -2.29 -6.51
C THR A 13 -5.69 -0.77 -6.68
N GLY A 14 -6.87 -0.22 -6.95
CA GLY A 14 -7.14 1.17 -6.62
C GLY A 14 -7.00 1.39 -5.10
N LEU A 15 -6.72 2.61 -4.68
CA LEU A 15 -6.72 3.01 -3.27
C LEU A 15 -8.11 3.50 -2.88
N ALA A 16 -8.79 2.76 -2.01
CA ALA A 16 -10.11 3.13 -1.52
C ALA A 16 -10.01 3.95 -0.23
N LYS A 17 -10.90 4.92 -0.08
CA LYS A 17 -10.95 5.73 1.14
C LYS A 17 -11.42 4.89 2.32
N SER A 18 -10.65 4.85 3.39
CA SER A 18 -10.99 4.08 4.59
C SER A 18 -12.36 4.44 5.16
N GLY A 19 -13.12 3.43 5.53
CA GLY A 19 -14.44 3.48 6.13
C GLY A 19 -15.58 3.83 5.18
N ARG A 20 -15.31 4.44 4.02
CA ARG A 20 -16.34 4.95 3.09
C ARG A 20 -16.08 4.60 1.63
N GLY A 21 -14.93 4.06 1.30
CA GLY A 21 -14.56 3.65 -0.05
C GLY A 21 -14.89 2.19 -0.33
N GLY A 22 -14.63 1.76 -1.56
CA GLY A 22 -15.04 0.47 -2.06
C GLY A 22 -14.51 -0.74 -1.29
N PHE A 23 -13.39 -0.60 -0.56
CA PHE A 23 -12.81 -1.71 0.22
C PHE A 23 -13.22 -1.73 1.69
N ASN A 24 -14.23 -0.96 2.11
CA ASN A 24 -14.61 -0.85 3.52
C ASN A 24 -15.13 -2.15 4.17
N MET A 25 -15.37 -3.19 3.38
CA MET A 25 -15.74 -4.54 3.82
C MET A 25 -14.80 -5.62 3.25
N THR A 26 -13.72 -5.24 2.54
CA THR A 26 -12.86 -6.20 1.85
C THR A 26 -11.73 -6.66 2.77
N HIS A 27 -11.64 -7.97 2.96
CA HIS A 27 -10.60 -8.59 3.80
C HIS A 27 -9.20 -8.33 3.21
N GLY A 28 -8.22 -7.97 4.06
CA GLY A 28 -6.86 -7.65 3.63
C GLY A 28 -6.19 -8.76 2.83
N ALA A 29 -6.38 -10.03 3.20
CA ALA A 29 -5.82 -11.16 2.45
C ALA A 29 -6.40 -11.26 1.03
N ALA A 30 -7.66 -10.84 0.79
CA ALA A 30 -8.25 -10.83 -0.54
C ALA A 30 -7.65 -9.73 -1.42
N MET A 31 -7.49 -8.50 -0.88
CA MET A 31 -6.79 -7.41 -1.58
C MET A 31 -5.35 -7.79 -1.92
N ALA A 32 -4.62 -8.33 -0.93
CA ALA A 32 -3.24 -8.78 -1.08
C ALA A 32 -3.12 -9.87 -2.13
N GLY A 33 -3.95 -10.91 -2.04
CA GLY A 33 -3.96 -12.02 -2.99
C GLY A 33 -4.31 -11.58 -4.41
N HIS A 34 -5.25 -10.65 -4.57
CA HIS A 34 -5.59 -10.05 -5.86
C HIS A 34 -4.39 -9.36 -6.51
N ALA A 35 -3.68 -8.49 -5.78
CA ALA A 35 -2.50 -7.82 -6.29
C ALA A 35 -1.37 -8.81 -6.64
N VAL A 36 -1.11 -9.81 -5.77
CA VAL A 36 -0.11 -10.86 -5.99
C VAL A 36 -0.44 -11.69 -7.23
N LYS A 37 -1.69 -12.17 -7.35
CA LYS A 37 -2.14 -12.94 -8.50
C LYS A 37 -1.87 -12.20 -9.81
N HIS A 38 -2.29 -10.95 -9.90
CA HIS A 38 -2.15 -10.19 -11.13
C HIS A 38 -0.70 -9.76 -11.44
N SER A 39 0.15 -9.57 -10.44
CA SER A 39 1.57 -9.36 -10.70
C SER A 39 2.24 -10.62 -11.27
N ILE A 40 1.89 -11.82 -10.79
CA ILE A 40 2.36 -13.10 -11.33
C ILE A 40 1.86 -13.31 -12.77
N GLU A 41 0.57 -13.07 -13.02
CA GLU A 41 -0.02 -13.17 -14.36
C GLU A 41 0.64 -12.21 -15.36
N ARG A 42 0.89 -10.95 -14.95
CA ARG A 42 1.60 -9.96 -15.79
C ARG A 42 3.06 -10.35 -16.06
N ALA A 43 3.69 -11.02 -15.11
CA ALA A 43 5.01 -11.63 -15.30
C ALA A 43 4.97 -12.88 -16.19
N LYS A 44 3.78 -13.35 -16.60
CA LYS A 44 3.58 -14.60 -17.37
C LYS A 44 4.22 -15.83 -16.71
N LEU A 45 4.27 -15.84 -15.39
CA LEU A 45 4.77 -16.96 -14.60
C LEU A 45 3.62 -17.87 -14.15
N ASP A 46 3.91 -19.15 -14.00
CA ASP A 46 3.04 -20.07 -13.26
C ASP A 46 3.20 -19.76 -11.75
N PRO A 47 2.13 -19.67 -10.95
CA PRO A 47 2.24 -19.45 -9.52
C PRO A 47 3.18 -20.42 -8.78
N LYS A 48 3.42 -21.61 -9.32
CA LYS A 48 4.37 -22.59 -8.75
C LYS A 48 5.85 -22.19 -8.92
N GLU A 49 6.15 -21.22 -9.80
CA GLU A 49 7.50 -20.71 -10.03
C GLU A 49 7.88 -19.62 -8.99
N ILE A 50 6.95 -19.23 -8.11
CA ILE A 50 7.20 -18.27 -7.05
C ILE A 50 7.76 -18.97 -5.82
N ASP A 51 8.97 -18.62 -5.44
CA ASP A 51 9.67 -19.19 -4.28
C ASP A 51 9.09 -18.65 -2.95
N ASP A 52 8.77 -17.35 -2.89
CA ASP A 52 8.32 -16.70 -1.67
C ASP A 52 7.44 -15.46 -1.96
N VAL A 53 6.52 -15.18 -1.03
CA VAL A 53 5.71 -13.94 -1.01
C VAL A 53 6.02 -13.17 0.26
N ILE A 54 6.74 -12.06 0.13
CA ILE A 54 7.11 -11.17 1.23
C ILE A 54 6.13 -9.99 1.25
N MET A 55 5.26 -9.95 2.25
CA MET A 55 4.17 -8.99 2.38
C MET A 55 4.46 -7.96 3.46
N GLY A 56 4.46 -6.69 3.09
CA GLY A 56 4.50 -5.57 4.01
C GLY A 56 3.11 -5.23 4.56
N CYS A 57 3.01 -5.04 5.87
CA CYS A 57 1.78 -4.60 6.51
C CYS A 57 2.14 -3.76 7.74
N GLY A 58 1.59 -2.56 7.85
CA GLY A 58 1.83 -1.65 8.97
C GLY A 58 1.05 -2.03 10.23
N THR A 59 -0.14 -2.61 10.06
CA THR A 59 -1.01 -3.08 11.14
C THR A 59 -1.40 -4.54 10.89
N PRO A 60 -0.51 -5.51 11.15
CA PRO A 60 -0.76 -6.93 10.88
C PRO A 60 -1.67 -7.56 11.95
N GLU A 61 -2.90 -7.08 12.06
CA GLU A 61 -3.94 -7.54 12.98
C GLU A 61 -5.28 -7.77 12.25
N GLY A 62 -6.21 -8.49 12.88
CA GLY A 62 -7.55 -8.71 12.33
C GLY A 62 -7.52 -9.21 10.87
N ALA A 63 -8.12 -8.47 9.96
CA ALA A 63 -8.23 -8.82 8.54
C ALA A 63 -6.89 -8.79 7.77
N THR A 64 -5.84 -8.22 8.35
CA THR A 64 -4.46 -8.26 7.85
C THR A 64 -3.53 -9.05 8.78
N GLY A 65 -4.10 -9.71 9.78
CA GLY A 65 -3.39 -10.46 10.80
C GLY A 65 -2.85 -11.81 10.35
N GLN A 66 -2.39 -12.57 11.33
CA GLN A 66 -1.68 -13.83 11.12
C GLN A 66 -0.44 -13.60 10.24
N ASN A 67 -0.18 -14.48 9.30
CA ASN A 67 0.82 -14.28 8.25
C ASN A 67 0.10 -13.94 6.93
N VAL A 68 -0.29 -12.66 6.76
CA VAL A 68 -1.04 -12.22 5.58
C VAL A 68 -0.25 -12.45 4.28
N GLY A 69 1.08 -12.47 4.31
CA GLY A 69 1.90 -12.84 3.16
C GLY A 69 1.64 -14.28 2.71
N ARG A 70 1.58 -15.21 3.66
CA ARG A 70 1.23 -16.60 3.35
C ARG A 70 -0.21 -16.76 2.89
N LEU A 71 -1.14 -16.03 3.51
CA LEU A 71 -2.55 -16.04 3.08
C LEU A 71 -2.71 -15.52 1.64
N ALA A 72 -2.00 -14.45 1.29
CA ALA A 72 -2.00 -13.87 -0.04
C ALA A 72 -1.41 -14.82 -1.09
N ALA A 73 -0.30 -15.54 -0.78
CA ALA A 73 0.28 -16.54 -1.66
C ALA A 73 -0.74 -17.63 -2.02
N ILE A 74 -1.40 -18.20 -1.02
CA ILE A 74 -2.41 -19.24 -1.25
C ILE A 74 -3.62 -18.68 -2.00
N TRP A 75 -4.09 -17.48 -1.65
CA TRP A 75 -5.20 -16.83 -2.35
C TRP A 75 -4.87 -16.58 -3.83
N ALA A 76 -3.63 -16.20 -4.14
CA ALA A 76 -3.16 -15.98 -5.50
C ALA A 76 -2.99 -17.26 -6.33
N GLY A 77 -3.15 -18.43 -5.73
CA GLY A 77 -3.03 -19.73 -6.41
C GLY A 77 -1.63 -20.35 -6.33
N CYS A 78 -0.72 -19.78 -5.53
CA CYS A 78 0.57 -20.42 -5.28
C CYS A 78 0.39 -21.76 -4.55
N PRO A 79 1.24 -22.76 -4.83
CA PRO A 79 1.17 -24.06 -4.16
C PRO A 79 1.55 -23.95 -2.67
N VAL A 80 1.24 -25.00 -1.91
CA VAL A 80 1.60 -25.09 -0.48
C VAL A 80 3.11 -25.06 -0.24
N THR A 81 3.91 -25.29 -1.25
CA THR A 81 5.38 -25.23 -1.20
C THR A 81 5.93 -23.80 -1.24
N THR A 82 5.18 -22.84 -1.82
CA THR A 82 5.60 -21.41 -1.81
C THR A 82 5.58 -20.89 -0.39
N SER A 83 6.68 -20.34 0.09
CA SER A 83 6.73 -19.73 1.42
C SER A 83 6.05 -18.35 1.42
N GLY A 84 5.81 -17.81 2.61
CA GLY A 84 5.29 -16.45 2.75
C GLY A 84 5.62 -15.90 4.13
N VAL A 85 5.93 -14.60 4.18
CA VAL A 85 6.26 -13.87 5.41
C VAL A 85 5.58 -12.52 5.41
N THR A 86 5.23 -12.05 6.60
CA THR A 86 4.73 -10.68 6.82
C THR A 86 5.78 -9.88 7.56
N VAL A 87 6.11 -8.69 7.06
CA VAL A 87 7.08 -7.78 7.67
C VAL A 87 6.45 -6.43 7.96
N ASN A 88 6.86 -5.82 9.06
CA ASN A 88 6.38 -4.52 9.47
C ASN A 88 7.55 -3.54 9.63
N ARG A 89 7.53 -2.48 8.83
CA ARG A 89 8.33 -1.27 8.99
C ARG A 89 7.40 -0.06 8.78
N PHE A 90 6.18 -0.14 9.32
CA PHE A 90 5.10 0.84 9.15
C PHE A 90 4.92 1.24 7.67
N CYS A 91 4.85 2.53 7.35
CA CYS A 91 4.58 3.02 6.00
C CYS A 91 5.65 2.61 4.95
N SER A 92 6.85 2.19 5.35
CA SER A 92 7.88 1.69 4.43
C SER A 92 7.93 0.17 4.29
N SER A 93 6.93 -0.56 4.83
CA SER A 93 6.90 -2.02 4.76
C SER A 93 6.95 -2.54 3.33
N GLY A 94 6.21 -1.94 2.40
CA GLY A 94 6.22 -2.33 0.98
C GLY A 94 7.58 -2.17 0.32
N LEU A 95 8.29 -1.06 0.55
CA LEU A 95 9.65 -0.88 0.05
C LEU A 95 10.62 -1.90 0.68
N GLN A 96 10.45 -2.19 1.98
CA GLN A 96 11.25 -3.20 2.67
C GLN A 96 11.09 -4.59 2.04
N THR A 97 9.87 -4.98 1.63
CA THR A 97 9.64 -6.29 0.99
C THR A 97 10.33 -6.41 -0.35
N ILE A 98 10.35 -5.35 -1.15
CA ILE A 98 11.08 -5.33 -2.43
C ILE A 98 12.59 -5.51 -2.19
N ALA A 99 13.16 -4.80 -1.21
CA ALA A 99 14.57 -4.94 -0.85
C ALA A 99 14.90 -6.37 -0.36
N MET A 100 14.00 -6.98 0.44
CA MET A 100 14.17 -8.36 0.88
C MET A 100 14.05 -9.36 -0.27
N ALA A 101 13.08 -9.18 -1.18
CA ALA A 101 12.91 -10.01 -2.38
C ALA A 101 14.17 -9.96 -3.26
N ALA A 102 14.72 -8.77 -3.49
CA ALA A 102 15.98 -8.62 -4.21
C ALA A 102 17.15 -9.32 -3.49
N GLY A 103 17.22 -9.22 -2.16
CA GLY A 103 18.20 -9.95 -1.34
C GLY A 103 18.10 -11.48 -1.51
N ARG A 104 16.88 -12.03 -1.52
CA ARG A 104 16.64 -13.46 -1.77
C ARG A 104 17.15 -13.92 -3.13
N VAL A 105 16.88 -13.11 -4.17
CA VAL A 105 17.37 -13.40 -5.53
C VAL A 105 18.90 -13.35 -5.58
N VAL A 106 19.52 -12.29 -5.06
CA VAL A 106 20.97 -12.05 -5.21
C VAL A 106 21.79 -12.95 -4.28
N ALA A 107 21.42 -13.07 -3.02
CA ALA A 107 22.22 -13.73 -1.99
C ALA A 107 21.82 -15.18 -1.73
N GLU A 108 20.55 -15.53 -1.86
CA GLU A 108 20.02 -16.85 -1.53
C GLU A 108 19.72 -17.71 -2.74
N GLY A 109 19.79 -17.14 -3.95
CA GLY A 109 19.64 -17.89 -5.20
C GLY A 109 18.19 -18.17 -5.60
N ALA A 110 17.19 -17.49 -5.00
CA ALA A 110 15.81 -17.60 -5.44
C ALA A 110 15.64 -17.11 -6.89
N ASP A 111 14.79 -17.76 -7.66
CA ASP A 111 14.57 -17.42 -9.06
C ASP A 111 13.52 -16.31 -9.22
N ALA A 112 12.39 -16.41 -8.52
CA ALA A 112 11.34 -15.41 -8.54
C ALA A 112 10.70 -15.24 -7.14
N VAL A 113 10.64 -14.01 -6.66
CA VAL A 113 10.10 -13.65 -5.34
C VAL A 113 9.13 -12.49 -5.49
N VAL A 114 8.00 -12.56 -4.80
CA VAL A 114 7.04 -11.46 -4.75
C VAL A 114 7.34 -10.55 -3.56
N GLY A 115 7.56 -9.25 -3.84
CA GLY A 115 7.56 -8.19 -2.85
C GLY A 115 6.24 -7.42 -2.92
N ALA A 116 5.50 -7.34 -1.82
CA ALA A 116 4.15 -6.77 -1.83
C ALA A 116 3.84 -5.97 -0.56
N GLY A 117 2.72 -5.27 -0.56
CA GLY A 117 2.20 -4.56 0.60
C GLY A 117 0.67 -4.53 0.60
N VAL A 118 0.08 -4.55 1.78
CA VAL A 118 -1.37 -4.43 1.99
C VAL A 118 -1.66 -3.65 3.26
N GLU A 119 -2.72 -2.84 3.22
CA GLU A 119 -3.30 -2.24 4.41
C GLU A 119 -4.83 -2.21 4.31
N SER A 120 -5.51 -2.53 5.40
CA SER A 120 -6.95 -2.37 5.54
C SER A 120 -7.25 -1.60 6.82
N ILE A 121 -7.27 -0.28 6.71
CA ILE A 121 -7.64 0.61 7.82
C ILE A 121 -9.11 0.40 8.19
N SER A 122 -9.97 0.18 7.20
CA SER A 122 -11.41 -0.02 7.40
C SER A 122 -11.72 -1.24 8.25
N MET A 123 -11.06 -2.37 8.00
CA MET A 123 -11.36 -3.63 8.69
C MET A 123 -10.45 -3.90 9.90
N VAL A 124 -9.45 -3.06 10.13
CA VAL A 124 -8.51 -3.23 11.25
C VAL A 124 -8.58 -2.01 12.17
N SER A 125 -7.95 -0.91 11.80
CA SER A 125 -7.79 0.24 12.70
C SER A 125 -9.13 0.90 13.06
N MET A 126 -10.08 0.96 12.14
CA MET A 126 -11.41 1.56 12.39
C MET A 126 -12.36 0.63 13.17
N GLN A 127 -12.08 -0.66 13.22
CA GLN A 127 -12.83 -1.61 14.05
C GLN A 127 -12.27 -1.77 15.45
N GLY A 128 -11.13 -1.13 15.72
CA GLY A 128 -10.43 -1.16 17.00
C GLY A 128 -9.31 -2.20 17.02
N ILE A 129 -8.08 -1.72 17.09
CA ILE A 129 -6.89 -2.56 17.34
C ILE A 129 -6.75 -2.83 18.82
N ASN A 130 -6.07 -3.90 19.17
CA ASN A 130 -5.75 -4.20 20.56
C ASN A 130 -4.65 -3.26 21.07
N LEU A 131 -5.02 -2.27 21.86
CA LEU A 131 -4.10 -1.31 22.49
C LEU A 131 -3.66 -1.73 23.90
N LYS A 132 -4.12 -2.89 24.38
CA LYS A 132 -3.71 -3.38 25.70
C LYS A 132 -2.20 -3.63 25.70
N ASP A 133 -1.52 -3.11 26.69
CA ASP A 133 -0.08 -3.26 26.89
C ASP A 133 0.78 -2.83 25.68
N ILE A 134 0.29 -1.87 24.87
CA ILE A 134 0.99 -1.40 23.67
C ILE A 134 2.27 -0.63 24.00
N THR A 135 2.34 0.01 25.16
CA THR A 135 3.53 0.75 25.63
C THR A 135 4.33 -0.09 26.61
N GLU A 136 5.64 0.00 26.52
CA GLU A 136 6.58 -0.64 27.46
C GLU A 136 7.21 0.41 28.39
N GLU A 137 7.26 0.11 29.69
CA GLU A 137 7.62 1.05 30.76
C GLU A 137 9.01 1.69 30.57
N LYS A 138 10.04 0.87 30.31
CA LYS A 138 11.40 1.35 30.11
C LYS A 138 11.53 2.23 28.85
N LEU A 139 10.83 1.87 27.78
CA LEU A 139 10.82 2.69 26.56
C LEU A 139 10.05 4.00 26.78
N MET A 140 8.98 4.00 27.57
CA MET A 140 8.29 5.23 27.93
C MET A 140 9.15 6.17 28.77
N GLU A 141 10.01 5.62 29.62
CA GLU A 141 10.98 6.40 30.41
C GLU A 141 12.12 6.97 29.57
N THR A 142 12.67 6.17 28.63
CA THR A 142 13.87 6.52 27.88
C THR A 142 13.58 7.24 26.56
N TYR A 143 12.54 6.84 25.83
CA TYR A 143 12.16 7.36 24.51
C TYR A 143 10.65 7.48 24.33
N PRO A 144 9.94 8.30 25.11
CA PRO A 144 8.49 8.42 25.02
C PRO A 144 8.01 8.84 23.61
N ALA A 145 8.85 9.55 22.85
CA ALA A 145 8.54 9.98 21.50
C ALA A 145 8.36 8.80 20.49
N LEU A 146 8.73 7.55 20.84
CA LEU A 146 8.43 6.38 20.00
C LEU A 146 6.92 6.18 19.80
N TRP A 147 6.11 6.64 20.74
CA TRP A 147 4.64 6.52 20.74
C TRP A 147 3.95 7.77 20.18
N MET A 148 4.73 8.75 19.72
CA MET A 148 4.21 10.01 19.18
C MET A 148 3.43 9.77 17.88
N PRO A 149 2.17 10.23 17.78
CA PRO A 149 1.42 10.17 16.53
C PRO A 149 2.10 10.98 15.40
N MET A 150 1.98 10.52 14.17
CA MET A 150 2.58 11.19 13.00
C MET A 150 2.09 12.64 12.80
N ILE A 151 0.85 12.93 13.17
CA ILE A 151 0.30 14.28 13.10
C ILE A 151 1.07 15.25 14.06
N GLU A 152 1.46 14.77 15.23
CA GLU A 152 2.28 15.54 16.17
C GLU A 152 3.70 15.74 15.63
N THR A 153 4.30 14.69 15.09
CA THR A 153 5.60 14.79 14.42
C THR A 153 5.56 15.82 13.29
N ALA A 154 4.50 15.84 12.48
CA ALA A 154 4.33 16.80 11.39
C ALA A 154 4.24 18.25 11.91
N ASP A 155 3.50 18.51 12.97
CA ASP A 155 3.43 19.83 13.62
C ASP A 155 4.80 20.27 14.16
N ILE A 156 5.56 19.35 14.78
CA ILE A 156 6.94 19.62 15.26
C ILE A 156 7.86 19.98 14.10
N VAL A 157 7.78 19.25 13.00
CA VAL A 157 8.57 19.51 11.79
C VAL A 157 8.20 20.86 11.18
N ALA A 158 6.92 21.15 11.03
CA ALA A 158 6.44 22.43 10.53
C ALA A 158 6.97 23.60 11.35
N LYS A 159 6.87 23.51 12.69
CA LYS A 159 7.37 24.53 13.61
C LYS A 159 8.91 24.66 13.57
N ARG A 160 9.63 23.53 13.57
CA ARG A 160 11.11 23.51 13.58
C ARG A 160 11.71 24.14 12.32
N TYR A 161 11.11 23.90 11.18
CA TYR A 161 11.61 24.36 9.88
C TYR A 161 10.86 25.56 9.32
N ASN A 162 9.97 26.19 10.12
CA ASN A 162 9.16 27.35 9.72
C ASN A 162 8.34 27.11 8.44
N ILE A 163 7.75 25.92 8.32
CA ILE A 163 6.86 25.57 7.21
C ILE A 163 5.48 26.09 7.57
N THR A 164 5.02 27.12 6.84
CA THR A 164 3.75 27.78 7.16
C THR A 164 2.55 26.91 6.78
N ARG A 165 1.39 27.22 7.34
CA ARG A 165 0.12 26.59 7.02
C ARG A 165 -0.24 26.82 5.53
N GLU A 166 0.00 28.01 5.01
CA GLU A 166 -0.28 28.38 3.62
C GLU A 166 0.55 27.52 2.67
N SER A 167 1.85 27.36 2.91
CA SER A 167 2.71 26.52 2.08
C SER A 167 2.30 25.04 2.08
N GLN A 168 1.79 24.55 3.21
CA GLN A 168 1.24 23.19 3.30
C GLN A 168 -0.05 23.03 2.50
N ASP A 169 -0.95 24.00 2.56
CA ASP A 169 -2.21 24.03 1.80
C ASP A 169 -1.95 24.18 0.29
N GLU A 170 -1.01 25.02 -0.13
CA GLU A 170 -0.58 25.16 -1.52
C GLU A 170 -0.02 23.85 -2.09
N TYR A 171 0.83 23.17 -1.32
CA TYR A 171 1.36 21.86 -1.70
C TYR A 171 0.25 20.81 -1.81
N SER A 172 -0.69 20.81 -0.88
CA SER A 172 -1.84 19.90 -0.89
C SER A 172 -2.74 20.12 -2.10
N LEU A 173 -3.04 21.38 -2.43
CA LEU A 173 -3.78 21.74 -3.64
C LEU A 173 -3.06 21.23 -4.89
N GLN A 174 -1.74 21.48 -5.00
CA GLN A 174 -0.94 21.01 -6.12
C GLN A 174 -0.98 19.47 -6.23
N SER A 175 -0.91 18.75 -5.11
CA SER A 175 -1.02 17.28 -5.08
C SER A 175 -2.37 16.80 -5.62
N GLN A 176 -3.48 17.41 -5.19
CA GLN A 176 -4.82 17.08 -5.68
C GLN A 176 -4.96 17.33 -7.19
N GLN A 177 -4.48 18.47 -7.68
CA GLN A 177 -4.54 18.83 -9.09
C GLN A 177 -3.70 17.90 -9.97
N ARG A 178 -2.47 17.57 -9.54
CA ARG A 178 -1.59 16.65 -10.26
C ARG A 178 -2.17 15.24 -10.32
N THR A 179 -2.74 14.75 -9.22
CA THR A 179 -3.39 13.44 -9.20
C THR A 179 -4.60 13.40 -10.13
N ALA A 180 -5.45 14.42 -10.10
CA ALA A 180 -6.59 14.51 -11.01
C ALA A 180 -6.15 14.51 -12.48
N ALA A 181 -5.18 15.36 -12.85
CA ALA A 181 -4.64 15.39 -14.20
C ALA A 181 -4.03 14.07 -14.65
N ALA A 182 -3.35 13.35 -13.74
CA ALA A 182 -2.78 12.05 -14.03
C ALA A 182 -3.85 10.96 -14.23
N GLN A 183 -4.94 11.00 -13.43
CA GLN A 183 -6.10 10.13 -13.63
C GLN A 183 -6.81 10.40 -14.96
N ASP A 184 -7.06 11.68 -15.29
CA ASP A 184 -7.70 12.07 -16.53
C ASP A 184 -6.86 11.71 -17.76
N ALA A 185 -5.53 11.68 -17.62
CA ALA A 185 -4.58 11.27 -18.66
C ALA A 185 -4.38 9.74 -18.74
N GLY A 186 -5.03 8.94 -17.88
CA GLY A 186 -4.93 7.48 -17.88
C GLY A 186 -3.60 6.93 -17.37
N TYR A 187 -2.79 7.69 -16.64
CA TYR A 187 -1.44 7.26 -16.22
C TYR A 187 -1.44 6.08 -15.26
N TYR A 188 -2.55 5.81 -14.58
CA TYR A 188 -2.67 4.70 -13.62
C TYR A 188 -3.32 3.44 -14.20
N GLU A 189 -3.84 3.47 -15.44
CA GLU A 189 -4.59 2.36 -16.04
C GLU A 189 -3.75 1.08 -16.18
N ASN A 190 -2.46 1.23 -16.46
CA ASN A 190 -1.56 0.10 -16.65
C ASN A 190 -1.12 -0.56 -15.32
N GLU A 191 -1.27 0.10 -14.19
CA GLU A 191 -0.86 -0.46 -12.90
C GLU A 191 -2.04 -0.94 -12.05
N ILE A 192 -3.19 -0.27 -12.12
CA ILE A 192 -4.40 -0.65 -11.39
C ILE A 192 -5.03 -1.89 -12.04
N VAL A 193 -5.40 -2.84 -11.19
CA VAL A 193 -6.24 -3.98 -11.57
C VAL A 193 -7.58 -3.82 -10.87
N PRO A 194 -8.68 -3.64 -11.64
CA PRO A 194 -10.01 -3.56 -11.06
C PRO A 194 -10.33 -4.76 -10.17
N MET A 195 -10.96 -4.50 -9.04
CA MET A 195 -11.37 -5.54 -8.08
C MET A 195 -12.83 -5.40 -7.71
N ASP A 196 -13.60 -6.44 -8.00
CA ASP A 196 -15.00 -6.55 -7.59
C ASP A 196 -15.08 -6.86 -6.09
N THR A 197 -15.95 -6.16 -5.39
CA THR A 197 -16.12 -6.26 -3.95
C THR A 197 -17.54 -5.91 -3.52
N LYS A 198 -17.78 -5.95 -2.22
CA LYS A 198 -18.99 -5.42 -1.60
C LYS A 198 -18.65 -4.19 -0.77
N MET A 199 -19.44 -3.15 -0.95
CA MET A 199 -19.27 -1.88 -0.25
C MET A 199 -20.46 -1.63 0.67
N LYS A 200 -20.19 -1.29 1.93
CA LYS A 200 -21.22 -0.79 2.85
C LYS A 200 -21.42 0.71 2.65
N ILE A 201 -22.67 1.10 2.47
CA ILE A 201 -23.10 2.50 2.40
C ILE A 201 -23.96 2.79 3.62
N ILE A 202 -23.75 3.95 4.22
CA ILE A 202 -24.59 4.47 5.31
C ILE A 202 -25.26 5.73 4.79
N ASP A 203 -26.60 5.69 4.72
CA ASP A 203 -27.39 6.87 4.41
C ASP A 203 -27.19 7.93 5.49
N LYS A 204 -26.88 9.16 5.07
CA LYS A 204 -26.52 10.24 6.02
C LYS A 204 -27.72 10.83 6.75
N GLU A 205 -28.92 10.69 6.18
CA GLU A 205 -30.15 11.28 6.73
C GLU A 205 -30.86 10.28 7.64
N THR A 206 -30.93 9.03 7.20
CA THR A 206 -31.66 7.98 7.94
C THR A 206 -30.78 7.14 8.83
N GLY A 207 -29.46 7.08 8.57
CA GLY A 207 -28.53 6.17 9.24
C GLY A 207 -28.66 4.72 8.77
N GLU A 208 -29.49 4.44 7.77
CA GLU A 208 -29.72 3.10 7.26
C GLU A 208 -28.47 2.55 6.56
N GLU A 209 -28.09 1.31 6.87
CA GLU A 209 -26.96 0.61 6.24
C GLU A 209 -27.46 -0.25 5.07
N SER A 210 -26.76 -0.16 3.95
CA SER A 210 -26.98 -1.04 2.79
C SER A 210 -25.65 -1.58 2.26
N ILE A 211 -25.71 -2.74 1.61
CA ILE A 211 -24.51 -3.37 1.00
C ILE A 211 -24.79 -3.48 -0.50
N ILE A 212 -23.86 -2.97 -1.29
CA ILE A 212 -23.93 -3.01 -2.75
C ILE A 212 -22.73 -3.77 -3.33
N ASP A 213 -22.91 -4.32 -4.53
CA ASP A 213 -21.79 -4.77 -5.35
C ASP A 213 -21.09 -3.53 -5.93
N TYR A 214 -19.74 -3.52 -5.86
CA TYR A 214 -18.94 -2.39 -6.25
C TYR A 214 -17.63 -2.86 -6.87
N THR A 215 -17.11 -2.14 -7.85
CA THR A 215 -15.79 -2.40 -8.44
C THR A 215 -14.87 -1.22 -8.11
N VAL A 216 -13.74 -1.50 -7.46
CA VAL A 216 -12.68 -0.51 -7.25
C VAL A 216 -11.74 -0.57 -8.45
N ASP A 217 -11.89 0.36 -9.37
CA ASP A 217 -11.15 0.45 -10.63
C ASP A 217 -10.19 1.66 -10.72
N ARG A 218 -10.19 2.51 -9.70
CA ARG A 218 -9.37 3.73 -9.62
C ARG A 218 -9.05 4.10 -8.17
N ASP A 219 -8.13 5.06 -7.98
CA ASP A 219 -7.89 5.69 -6.69
C ASP A 219 -9.04 6.65 -6.34
N GLU A 220 -9.67 6.44 -5.18
CA GLU A 220 -10.86 7.17 -4.71
C GLU A 220 -10.54 8.34 -3.77
N CYS A 221 -9.26 8.49 -3.38
CA CYS A 221 -8.89 9.37 -2.28
C CYS A 221 -8.70 10.83 -2.69
N ASN A 222 -8.39 11.12 -3.96
CA ASN A 222 -8.21 12.48 -4.44
C ASN A 222 -9.54 13.24 -4.53
N ARG A 223 -9.44 14.57 -4.48
CA ARG A 223 -10.56 15.51 -4.57
C ARG A 223 -10.26 16.57 -5.61
N PRO A 224 -10.61 16.36 -6.89
CA PRO A 224 -10.29 17.28 -8.00
C PRO A 224 -10.83 18.70 -7.80
N GLN A 225 -11.95 18.85 -7.07
CA GLN A 225 -12.61 20.12 -6.78
C GLN A 225 -11.98 20.89 -5.61
N THR A 226 -10.86 20.44 -5.05
CA THR A 226 -10.18 21.15 -3.96
C THR A 226 -9.74 22.53 -4.40
N THR A 227 -9.96 23.54 -3.55
CA THR A 227 -9.52 24.92 -3.75
C THR A 227 -8.65 25.38 -2.58
N LEU A 228 -7.80 26.38 -2.81
CA LEU A 228 -6.96 26.94 -1.73
C LEU A 228 -7.81 27.57 -0.63
N GLU A 229 -8.88 28.28 -1.02
CA GLU A 229 -9.83 28.86 -0.06
C GLU A 229 -10.51 27.79 0.80
N GLY A 230 -10.91 26.67 0.18
CA GLY A 230 -11.50 25.53 0.91
C GLY A 230 -10.52 24.90 1.90
N LEU A 231 -9.23 24.81 1.54
CA LEU A 231 -8.18 24.31 2.45
C LEU A 231 -7.93 25.29 3.60
N ALA A 232 -7.78 26.57 3.30
CA ALA A 232 -7.53 27.62 4.30
C ALA A 232 -8.64 27.72 5.36
N GLY A 233 -9.90 27.45 4.97
CA GLY A 233 -11.06 27.43 5.85
C GLY A 233 -11.13 26.25 6.81
N LEU A 234 -10.28 25.23 6.68
CA LEU A 234 -10.30 24.05 7.56
C LEU A 234 -9.58 24.33 8.88
N PRO A 235 -10.17 23.98 10.03
CA PRO A 235 -9.50 24.11 11.32
C PRO A 235 -8.39 23.08 11.47
N PRO A 236 -7.28 23.41 12.16
CA PRO A 236 -6.26 22.43 12.54
C PRO A 236 -6.85 21.34 13.46
N VAL A 237 -6.46 20.09 13.21
CA VAL A 237 -7.01 18.92 13.94
C VAL A 237 -6.66 18.95 15.44
N ARG A 238 -5.50 19.50 15.80
CA ARG A 238 -4.98 19.53 17.18
C ARG A 238 -5.20 20.88 17.90
N GLY A 239 -5.94 21.80 17.31
CA GLY A 239 -6.20 23.14 17.85
C GLY A 239 -5.45 24.26 17.12
N GLU A 240 -5.80 25.50 17.40
CA GLU A 240 -5.42 26.70 16.64
C GLU A 240 -3.90 26.96 16.52
N GLU A 241 -3.12 26.45 17.45
CA GLU A 241 -1.64 26.58 17.46
C GLU A 241 -0.92 25.57 16.57
N HIS A 242 -1.67 24.74 15.80
CA HIS A 242 -1.17 23.66 14.98
C HIS A 242 -1.41 23.91 13.48
N PHE A 243 -0.77 23.11 12.62
CA PHE A 243 -0.76 23.35 11.19
C PHE A 243 -1.58 22.33 10.40
N ILE A 244 -1.70 21.10 10.91
CA ILE A 244 -2.24 19.97 10.16
C ILE A 244 -3.76 19.96 10.22
N THR A 245 -4.39 19.89 9.03
CA THR A 245 -5.86 19.84 8.86
C THR A 245 -6.28 18.58 8.13
N ALA A 246 -7.59 18.33 8.06
CA ALA A 246 -8.14 17.26 7.25
C ALA A 246 -7.90 17.45 5.73
N GLY A 247 -7.52 18.65 5.28
CA GLY A 247 -7.26 18.97 3.88
C GLY A 247 -5.81 18.83 3.47
N ASN A 248 -4.86 19.09 4.39
CA ASN A 248 -3.43 18.98 4.11
C ASN A 248 -2.78 17.71 4.69
N ALA A 249 -3.52 16.88 5.41
CA ALA A 249 -3.09 15.55 5.84
C ALA A 249 -3.28 14.50 4.73
N SER A 250 -2.47 13.43 4.76
CA SER A 250 -2.69 12.25 3.92
C SER A 250 -4.01 11.55 4.27
N GLN A 251 -4.66 10.99 3.25
CA GLN A 251 -5.83 10.14 3.47
C GLN A 251 -5.41 8.80 4.08
N LEU A 252 -6.27 8.25 4.95
CA LEU A 252 -6.21 6.85 5.34
C LEU A 252 -6.88 6.02 4.24
N SER A 253 -6.20 5.00 3.75
CA SER A 253 -6.63 4.25 2.55
C SER A 253 -6.50 2.75 2.77
N ASP A 254 -7.38 2.01 2.08
CA ASP A 254 -7.33 0.56 1.96
C ASP A 254 -6.80 0.20 0.58
N GLY A 255 -5.94 -0.81 0.48
CA GLY A 255 -5.41 -1.26 -0.80
C GLY A 255 -4.23 -2.20 -0.69
N ALA A 256 -3.79 -2.71 -1.83
CA ALA A 256 -2.63 -3.59 -1.94
C ALA A 256 -1.84 -3.35 -3.23
N ALA A 257 -0.54 -3.59 -3.17
CA ALA A 257 0.35 -3.55 -4.33
C ALA A 257 1.34 -4.71 -4.29
N SER A 258 1.80 -5.14 -5.46
CA SER A 258 2.71 -6.28 -5.61
C SER A 258 3.66 -6.07 -6.77
N VAL A 259 4.89 -6.54 -6.61
CA VAL A 259 5.89 -6.63 -7.69
C VAL A 259 6.50 -8.03 -7.71
N VAL A 260 6.84 -8.53 -8.91
CA VAL A 260 7.65 -9.73 -9.06
C VAL A 260 9.10 -9.32 -9.28
N VAL A 261 9.97 -9.82 -8.43
CA VAL A 261 11.43 -9.64 -8.49
C VAL A 261 12.06 -10.96 -8.86
N MET A 262 12.90 -10.99 -9.89
CA MET A 262 13.56 -12.22 -10.33
C MET A 262 15.00 -12.01 -10.75
N ASP A 263 15.69 -13.12 -10.99
CA ASP A 263 17.06 -13.11 -11.53
C ASP A 263 17.07 -12.51 -12.95
N SER A 264 17.99 -11.58 -13.20
CA SER A 264 18.06 -10.85 -14.47
C SER A 264 18.29 -11.76 -15.66
N LYS A 265 19.07 -12.83 -15.51
CA LYS A 265 19.32 -13.80 -16.58
C LYS A 265 18.09 -14.63 -16.90
N LEU A 266 17.36 -15.07 -15.86
CA LEU A 266 16.10 -15.77 -16.05
C LEU A 266 15.06 -14.88 -16.71
N ALA A 267 14.97 -13.61 -16.29
CA ALA A 267 14.09 -12.62 -16.90
C ALA A 267 14.40 -12.42 -18.39
N CYS A 268 15.69 -12.32 -18.73
CA CYS A 268 16.14 -12.23 -20.11
C CYS A 268 15.65 -13.43 -20.95
N LEU A 269 15.84 -14.64 -20.45
CA LEU A 269 15.41 -15.87 -21.14
C LEU A 269 13.90 -15.96 -21.35
N LEU A 270 13.11 -15.41 -20.44
CA LEU A 270 11.64 -15.49 -20.50
C LEU A 270 11.00 -14.39 -21.35
N TYR A 271 11.62 -13.20 -21.43
CA TYR A 271 10.97 -12.02 -22.03
C TYR A 271 11.62 -11.53 -23.32
N THR A 272 12.76 -12.07 -23.72
CA THR A 272 13.35 -11.76 -25.03
C THR A 272 13.06 -12.86 -26.04
N SER A 273 12.70 -12.48 -27.24
CA SER A 273 12.38 -13.42 -28.34
C SER A 273 13.62 -14.15 -28.88
N ASP A 274 14.82 -13.66 -28.57
CA ASP A 274 16.10 -14.22 -28.97
C ASP A 274 17.18 -13.94 -27.93
N ALA A 275 17.06 -14.66 -26.80
CA ALA A 275 17.96 -14.50 -25.64
C ALA A 275 19.44 -14.79 -26.00
N ALA A 276 19.71 -15.51 -27.09
CA ALA A 276 21.07 -15.80 -27.53
C ALA A 276 21.75 -14.60 -28.21
N ASP A 277 20.96 -13.68 -28.77
CA ASP A 277 21.45 -12.51 -29.51
C ASP A 277 21.37 -11.20 -28.70
N ASP A 278 20.74 -11.23 -27.48
CA ASP A 278 20.64 -10.06 -26.63
C ASP A 278 21.93 -9.89 -25.79
N PRO A 279 22.75 -8.84 -26.04
CA PRO A 279 24.00 -8.63 -25.31
C PRO A 279 23.84 -8.35 -23.82
N THR A 280 22.59 -8.09 -23.36
CA THR A 280 22.28 -7.91 -21.93
C THR A 280 22.01 -9.24 -21.22
N CYS A 281 21.83 -10.34 -21.96
CA CYS A 281 21.57 -11.68 -21.43
C CYS A 281 22.84 -12.55 -21.28
N VAL A 282 24.04 -12.03 -21.59
CA VAL A 282 25.31 -12.79 -21.57
C VAL A 282 26.11 -12.53 -20.27
#